data_477f34ee5c3533f2bb1e2a0553cf21a3
#
_entry.id   477f34ee5c3533f2bb1e2a0553cf21a3
#
_cell.length_a   1.000
_cell.length_b   1.000
_cell.length_c   1.000
_cell.angle_alpha   90.00
_cell.angle_beta   90.00
_cell.angle_gamma   90.00
#
_symmetry.space_group_name_H-M   'P 1'
#
loop_
_entity.id
_entity.type
_entity.pdbx_description
1 polymer ?
#
loop_
_entity_poly.entity_id
_entity_poly.type
_entity_poly.pdbx_seq_one_letter_code
_entity_poly.pdbx_strand_id
1 'polypeptide(L)'
;MTSTIWAESALLNSGWAESVEFKIDADGNIESITANKPYQSGDKTGVVIPAIPNVHSHAHQRAMSGLGERAGLTGDAAKDSFWTWRKVMYHYLERIQPEHLYHIAAQLYLEMLKSGYSCVGEFQYLHHDLDGKAYDDPAEMSLQCMRAAQAVGLGFTALPVLYRFGGFGSADPLPGQKRFINDADGFINIVQTLQRN
;
A
#
# COMPACT_ATOMS: atom_id res chain seq x y z
N MET A 1 -8.46 27.02 3.33
CA MET A 1 -9.69 27.46 4.05
C MET A 1 -9.92 26.52 5.20
N THR A 2 -10.27 27.02 6.36
CA THR A 2 -10.67 26.17 7.49
C THR A 2 -12.08 25.61 7.22
N SER A 3 -12.32 24.35 7.55
CA SER A 3 -13.63 23.71 7.47
C SER A 3 -14.06 23.14 8.82
N THR A 4 -15.35 22.84 8.95
CA THR A 4 -15.91 22.26 10.17
C THR A 4 -16.71 21.02 9.80
N ILE A 5 -16.45 19.92 10.50
CA ILE A 5 -17.25 18.69 10.44
C ILE A 5 -17.93 18.54 11.79
N TRP A 6 -19.24 18.32 11.80
CA TRP A 6 -19.98 18.01 13.00
C TRP A 6 -20.57 16.60 12.92
N ALA A 7 -20.29 15.79 13.92
CA ALA A 7 -20.75 14.41 14.03
C ALA A 7 -21.77 14.23 15.16
N GLU A 8 -22.81 13.43 14.91
CA GLU A 8 -23.76 13.04 15.96
C GLU A 8 -23.04 12.23 17.03
N SER A 9 -22.13 11.34 16.64
CA SER A 9 -21.29 10.55 17.54
C SER A 9 -19.89 10.38 16.94
N ALA A 10 -18.84 10.34 17.79
CA ALA A 10 -17.49 10.12 17.35
C ALA A 10 -16.71 9.21 18.34
N LEU A 11 -15.87 8.33 17.78
CA LEU A 11 -14.91 7.55 18.55
C LEU A 11 -13.60 8.36 18.71
N LEU A 12 -13.38 8.89 19.90
CA LEU A 12 -12.19 9.64 20.29
C LEU A 12 -11.23 8.77 21.11
N ASN A 13 -10.04 9.25 21.37
CA ASN A 13 -9.08 8.56 22.26
C ASN A 13 -9.64 8.31 23.67
N SER A 14 -10.57 9.15 24.13
CA SER A 14 -11.26 9.01 25.42
C SER A 14 -12.49 8.09 25.39
N GLY A 15 -12.80 7.48 24.24
CA GLY A 15 -14.01 6.69 24.00
C GLY A 15 -15.06 7.44 23.17
N TRP A 16 -16.28 6.90 23.14
CA TRP A 16 -17.39 7.50 22.39
C TRP A 16 -17.84 8.84 22.99
N ALA A 17 -18.06 9.80 22.12
CA ALA A 17 -18.57 11.13 22.45
C ALA A 17 -19.72 11.50 21.52
N GLU A 18 -20.67 12.29 22.03
CA GLU A 18 -21.83 12.77 21.29
C GLU A 18 -21.68 14.24 20.91
N SER A 19 -22.34 14.62 19.79
CA SER A 19 -22.38 16.03 19.33
C SER A 19 -20.99 16.64 19.20
N VAL A 20 -20.14 16.05 18.36
CA VAL A 20 -18.72 16.37 18.26
C VAL A 20 -18.44 17.28 17.08
N GLU A 21 -17.84 18.46 17.35
CA GLU A 21 -17.31 19.35 16.32
C GLU A 21 -15.83 19.11 16.11
N PHE A 22 -15.42 18.92 14.87
CA PHE A 22 -14.04 18.90 14.40
C PHE A 22 -13.78 20.17 13.60
N LYS A 23 -12.78 20.95 13.98
CA LYS A 23 -12.27 22.04 13.16
C LYS A 23 -11.05 21.57 12.39
N ILE A 24 -11.07 21.81 11.10
CA ILE A 24 -10.00 21.39 10.17
C ILE A 24 -9.30 22.65 9.68
N ASP A 25 -7.98 22.68 9.78
CA ASP A 25 -7.16 23.78 9.28
C ASP A 25 -7.04 23.81 7.75
N ALA A 26 -6.30 24.78 7.22
CA ALA A 26 -6.10 24.94 5.78
C ALA A 26 -5.30 23.79 5.14
N ASP A 27 -4.53 23.08 5.92
CA ASP A 27 -3.66 21.96 5.51
C ASP A 27 -4.36 20.60 5.65
N GLY A 28 -5.63 20.59 6.13
CA GLY A 28 -6.42 19.37 6.30
C GLY A 28 -6.21 18.65 7.63
N ASN A 29 -5.49 19.27 8.58
CA ASN A 29 -5.29 18.69 9.90
C ASN A 29 -6.42 19.06 10.86
N ILE A 30 -6.69 18.20 11.84
CA ILE A 30 -7.63 18.50 12.92
C ILE A 30 -7.01 19.52 13.87
N GLU A 31 -7.51 20.75 13.83
CA GLU A 31 -7.08 21.86 14.71
C GLU A 31 -7.64 21.70 16.12
N SER A 32 -8.92 21.34 16.23
CA SER A 32 -9.57 21.11 17.51
C SER A 32 -10.75 20.14 17.42
N ILE A 33 -11.04 19.48 18.56
CA ILE A 33 -12.18 18.58 18.75
C ILE A 33 -12.96 19.06 19.98
N THR A 34 -14.26 19.28 19.82
CA THR A 34 -15.13 19.71 20.91
C THR A 34 -16.37 18.81 21.01
N ALA A 35 -16.46 18.02 22.06
CA ALA A 35 -17.63 17.18 22.35
C ALA A 35 -18.78 17.98 23.01
N ASN A 36 -19.98 17.42 22.97
CA ASN A 36 -21.21 18.00 23.53
C ASN A 36 -21.53 19.39 22.98
N LYS A 37 -21.13 19.67 21.74
CA LYS A 37 -21.38 20.94 21.07
C LYS A 37 -22.58 20.83 20.14
N PRO A 38 -23.67 21.61 20.34
CA PRO A 38 -24.78 21.61 19.41
C PRO A 38 -24.35 21.99 18.00
N TYR A 39 -24.97 21.38 17.00
CA TYR A 39 -24.71 21.72 15.60
C TYR A 39 -25.00 23.21 15.37
N GLN A 40 -24.06 23.89 14.76
CA GLN A 40 -24.21 25.32 14.41
C GLN A 40 -24.02 25.52 12.89
N SER A 41 -22.96 24.93 12.31
CA SER A 41 -22.61 25.09 10.91
C SER A 41 -21.59 24.02 10.50
N GLY A 42 -21.35 23.91 9.20
CA GLY A 42 -20.38 22.96 8.60
C GLY A 42 -21.03 21.70 8.09
N ASP A 43 -20.20 20.72 7.72
CA ASP A 43 -20.67 19.43 7.21
C ASP A 43 -21.21 18.57 8.37
N LYS A 44 -22.48 18.17 8.26
CA LYS A 44 -23.11 17.29 9.25
C LYS A 44 -22.99 15.83 8.84
N THR A 45 -22.52 14.97 9.75
CA THR A 45 -22.42 13.52 9.57
C THR A 45 -22.96 12.75 10.77
N GLY A 46 -23.26 11.46 10.60
CA GLY A 46 -23.75 10.59 11.68
C GLY A 46 -22.62 10.19 12.63
N VAL A 47 -21.80 9.22 12.19
CA VAL A 47 -20.73 8.64 13.02
C VAL A 47 -19.37 8.89 12.40
N VAL A 48 -18.43 9.34 13.23
CA VAL A 48 -17.03 9.49 12.86
C VAL A 48 -16.16 8.54 13.68
N ILE A 49 -15.31 7.80 13.00
CA ILE A 49 -14.29 6.95 13.62
C ILE A 49 -12.92 7.26 12.98
N PRO A 50 -11.81 7.02 13.69
CA PRO A 50 -10.48 7.08 13.09
C PRO A 50 -10.38 6.13 11.89
N ALA A 51 -9.78 6.57 10.81
CA ALA A 51 -9.52 5.70 9.67
C ALA A 51 -8.46 4.65 10.02
N ILE A 52 -8.52 3.50 9.34
CA ILE A 52 -7.66 2.36 9.63
C ILE A 52 -6.38 2.46 8.78
N PRO A 53 -5.17 2.40 9.36
CA PRO A 53 -3.94 2.24 8.59
C PRO A 53 -3.81 0.80 8.07
N ASN A 54 -3.49 0.62 6.80
CA ASN A 54 -3.08 -0.67 6.27
C ASN A 54 -1.56 -0.83 6.41
N VAL A 55 -1.11 -1.72 7.28
CA VAL A 55 0.31 -1.94 7.57
C VAL A 55 0.91 -3.14 6.84
N HIS A 56 0.18 -3.76 5.91
CA HIS A 56 0.64 -4.90 5.12
C HIS A 56 0.04 -4.86 3.72
N SER A 57 0.84 -4.44 2.74
CA SER A 57 0.45 -4.38 1.34
C SER A 57 1.60 -4.77 0.42
N HIS A 58 1.25 -5.43 -0.68
CA HIS A 58 2.10 -5.75 -1.82
C HIS A 58 1.33 -5.39 -3.09
N ALA A 59 1.35 -4.14 -3.50
CA ALA A 59 0.45 -3.60 -4.53
C ALA A 59 0.45 -4.41 -5.83
N HIS A 60 1.63 -4.89 -6.28
CA HIS A 60 1.74 -5.69 -7.50
C HIS A 60 0.91 -6.97 -7.48
N GLN A 61 0.62 -7.54 -6.30
CA GLN A 61 -0.17 -8.77 -6.18
C GLN A 61 -1.66 -8.55 -6.53
N ARG A 62 -2.15 -7.30 -6.48
CA ARG A 62 -3.53 -6.98 -6.89
C ARG A 62 -3.81 -7.39 -8.35
N ALA A 63 -2.80 -7.37 -9.23
CA ALA A 63 -2.92 -7.79 -10.62
C ALA A 63 -3.36 -9.24 -10.81
N MET A 64 -3.11 -10.10 -9.83
CA MET A 64 -3.45 -11.53 -9.90
C MET A 64 -4.66 -11.93 -9.06
N SER A 65 -5.38 -10.98 -8.49
CA SER A 65 -6.58 -11.23 -7.69
C SER A 65 -7.63 -12.03 -8.48
N GLY A 66 -8.12 -13.11 -7.89
CA GLY A 66 -9.05 -14.05 -8.51
C GLY A 66 -8.43 -15.01 -9.55
N LEU A 67 -7.13 -14.92 -9.79
CA LEU A 67 -6.41 -15.79 -10.72
C LEU A 67 -5.44 -16.73 -10.01
N GLY A 68 -4.88 -16.30 -8.87
CA GLY A 68 -3.97 -17.08 -8.04
C GLY A 68 -4.65 -18.01 -7.03
N GLU A 69 -5.94 -17.76 -6.74
CA GLU A 69 -6.73 -18.48 -5.73
C GLU A 69 -7.64 -19.58 -6.35
N ARG A 70 -7.37 -19.99 -7.57
CA ARG A 70 -8.14 -21.05 -8.24
C ARG A 70 -7.44 -22.39 -8.13
N ALA A 71 -8.06 -23.32 -7.42
CA ALA A 71 -7.67 -24.72 -7.49
C ALA A 71 -7.86 -25.25 -8.92
N GLY A 72 -6.90 -26.01 -9.42
CA GLY A 72 -7.04 -26.71 -10.70
C GLY A 72 -8.11 -27.81 -10.63
N LEU A 73 -8.63 -28.23 -11.78
CA LEU A 73 -9.73 -29.19 -11.85
C LEU A 73 -9.29 -30.64 -11.59
N THR A 74 -7.99 -30.97 -11.71
CA THR A 74 -7.51 -32.36 -11.60
C THR A 74 -6.05 -32.43 -11.09
N GLY A 75 -5.70 -33.57 -10.48
CA GLY A 75 -4.33 -33.89 -10.05
C GLY A 75 -3.80 -33.00 -8.92
N ASP A 76 -2.48 -32.81 -8.90
CA ASP A 76 -1.81 -31.93 -7.90
C ASP A 76 -2.26 -30.47 -8.02
N ALA A 77 -2.73 -30.05 -9.18
CA ALA A 77 -3.30 -28.72 -9.39
C ALA A 77 -4.67 -28.55 -8.71
N ALA A 78 -5.33 -29.63 -8.28
CA ALA A 78 -6.56 -29.58 -7.49
C ALA A 78 -6.33 -29.13 -6.04
N LYS A 79 -5.07 -29.10 -5.60
CA LYS A 79 -4.67 -28.64 -4.27
C LYS A 79 -4.09 -27.23 -4.42
N ASP A 80 -4.88 -26.23 -4.07
CA ASP A 80 -4.34 -24.87 -3.93
C ASP A 80 -3.37 -24.82 -2.75
N SER A 81 -2.24 -24.16 -2.96
CA SER A 81 -1.17 -24.04 -1.97
C SER A 81 -0.39 -22.76 -2.18
N PHE A 82 0.35 -22.32 -1.16
CA PHE A 82 1.32 -21.24 -1.30
C PHE A 82 2.27 -21.43 -2.49
N TRP A 83 2.65 -22.66 -2.83
CA TRP A 83 3.58 -22.93 -3.91
C TRP A 83 2.95 -22.79 -5.30
N THR A 84 1.68 -23.12 -5.47
CA THR A 84 0.93 -22.89 -6.71
C THR A 84 0.68 -21.40 -6.90
N TRP A 85 0.25 -20.69 -5.88
CA TRP A 85 0.10 -19.24 -5.87
C TRP A 85 1.41 -18.52 -6.21
N ARG A 86 2.54 -18.91 -5.62
CA ARG A 86 3.86 -18.32 -5.89
C ARG A 86 4.28 -18.45 -7.35
N LYS A 87 3.97 -19.57 -8.02
CA LYS A 87 4.25 -19.76 -9.46
C LYS A 87 3.46 -18.77 -10.30
N VAL A 88 2.18 -18.58 -9.99
CA VAL A 88 1.32 -17.58 -10.66
C VAL A 88 1.90 -16.18 -10.46
N MET A 89 2.28 -15.82 -9.23
CA MET A 89 2.90 -14.53 -8.93
C MET A 89 4.15 -14.28 -9.79
N TYR A 90 5.09 -15.22 -9.86
CA TYR A 90 6.29 -15.06 -10.68
C TYR A 90 5.97 -14.84 -12.16
N HIS A 91 5.00 -15.58 -12.70
CA HIS A 91 4.56 -15.39 -14.08
C HIS A 91 4.05 -13.97 -14.37
N TYR A 92 3.30 -13.38 -13.43
CA TYR A 92 2.87 -11.97 -13.54
C TYR A 92 4.03 -11.00 -13.41
N LEU A 93 4.93 -11.24 -12.46
CA LEU A 93 6.07 -10.37 -12.22
C LEU A 93 7.03 -10.28 -13.42
N GLU A 94 7.08 -11.29 -14.28
CA GLU A 94 7.85 -11.26 -15.53
C GLU A 94 7.34 -10.24 -16.56
N ARG A 95 6.18 -9.60 -16.31
CA ARG A 95 5.51 -8.67 -17.23
C ARG A 95 5.24 -7.30 -16.67
N ILE A 96 5.27 -7.15 -15.35
CA ILE A 96 4.97 -5.88 -14.69
C ILE A 96 6.13 -4.91 -14.90
N GLN A 97 5.85 -3.83 -15.63
CA GLN A 97 6.73 -2.68 -15.80
C GLN A 97 6.32 -1.54 -14.87
N PRO A 98 7.11 -0.47 -14.70
CA PRO A 98 6.79 0.64 -13.81
C PRO A 98 5.39 1.24 -14.03
N GLU A 99 5.02 1.52 -15.27
CA GLU A 99 3.70 2.04 -15.62
C GLU A 99 2.56 1.09 -15.22
N HIS A 100 2.75 -0.22 -15.43
CA HIS A 100 1.77 -1.23 -15.01
C HIS A 100 1.62 -1.21 -13.50
N LEU A 101 2.73 -1.12 -12.74
CA LEU A 101 2.68 -1.06 -11.29
C LEU A 101 1.94 0.18 -10.78
N TYR A 102 2.16 1.35 -11.42
CA TYR A 102 1.42 2.56 -11.07
C TYR A 102 -0.11 2.34 -11.16
N HIS A 103 -0.60 1.80 -12.26
CA HIS A 103 -2.03 1.59 -12.44
C HIS A 103 -2.61 0.52 -11.51
N ILE A 104 -1.86 -0.56 -11.27
CA ILE A 104 -2.26 -1.62 -10.34
C ILE A 104 -2.34 -1.05 -8.91
N ALA A 105 -1.33 -0.29 -8.48
CA ALA A 105 -1.28 0.34 -7.18
C ALA A 105 -2.40 1.38 -7.00
N ALA A 106 -2.63 2.23 -8.01
CA ALA A 106 -3.69 3.23 -7.97
C ALA A 106 -5.08 2.58 -7.79
N GLN A 107 -5.35 1.49 -8.50
CA GLN A 107 -6.59 0.73 -8.34
C GLN A 107 -6.72 0.16 -6.92
N LEU A 108 -5.67 -0.49 -6.40
CA LEU A 108 -5.67 -1.05 -5.05
C LEU A 108 -5.87 0.04 -3.98
N TYR A 109 -5.16 1.14 -4.10
CA TYR A 109 -5.22 2.24 -3.12
C TYR A 109 -6.58 2.95 -3.14
N LEU A 110 -7.22 3.05 -4.30
CA LEU A 110 -8.60 3.52 -4.40
C LEU A 110 -9.58 2.56 -3.70
N GLU A 111 -9.38 1.25 -3.85
CA GLU A 111 -10.16 0.22 -3.15
C GLU A 111 -9.97 0.31 -1.62
N MET A 112 -8.73 0.57 -1.17
CA MET A 112 -8.43 0.80 0.25
C MET A 112 -9.18 2.02 0.79
N LEU A 113 -9.13 3.18 0.11
CA LEU A 113 -9.88 4.37 0.51
C LEU A 113 -11.39 4.10 0.60
N LYS A 114 -11.96 3.40 -0.39
CA LYS A 114 -13.38 3.02 -0.39
C LYS A 114 -13.75 2.06 0.74
N SER A 115 -12.76 1.36 1.30
CA SER A 115 -12.92 0.44 2.43
C SER A 115 -12.57 1.08 3.78
N GLY A 116 -12.31 2.40 3.82
CA GLY A 116 -12.05 3.15 5.05
C GLY A 116 -10.59 3.18 5.51
N TYR A 117 -9.64 2.73 4.69
CA TYR A 117 -8.22 2.93 4.97
C TYR A 117 -7.79 4.35 4.58
N SER A 118 -6.92 4.98 5.39
CA SER A 118 -6.38 6.32 5.13
C SER A 118 -4.91 6.35 4.73
N CYS A 119 -4.18 5.28 5.02
CA CYS A 119 -2.77 5.16 4.67
C CYS A 119 -2.36 3.71 4.49
N VAL A 120 -1.22 3.51 3.83
CA VAL A 120 -0.65 2.19 3.55
C VAL A 120 0.84 2.16 3.85
N GLY A 121 1.29 1.09 4.51
CA GLY A 121 2.68 0.64 4.53
C GLY A 121 2.88 -0.36 3.40
N GLU A 122 3.52 0.08 2.33
CA GLU A 122 3.73 -0.71 1.12
C GLU A 122 5.04 -1.49 1.22
N PHE A 123 4.95 -2.79 1.42
CA PHE A 123 6.08 -3.71 1.49
C PHE A 123 6.55 -4.06 0.07
N GLN A 124 7.52 -3.27 -0.43
CA GLN A 124 7.96 -3.34 -1.81
C GLN A 124 9.27 -4.10 -1.96
N TYR A 125 9.23 -5.22 -2.68
CA TYR A 125 10.39 -6.06 -2.98
C TYR A 125 10.64 -6.25 -4.49
N LEU A 126 9.76 -5.73 -5.34
CA LEU A 126 9.95 -5.71 -6.78
C LEU A 126 10.74 -4.45 -7.16
N HIS A 127 12.06 -4.56 -7.30
CA HIS A 127 12.95 -3.42 -7.46
C HIS A 127 13.46 -3.22 -8.89
N HIS A 128 13.78 -4.32 -9.58
CA HIS A 128 14.55 -4.33 -10.81
C HIS A 128 13.70 -4.52 -12.05
N ASP A 129 14.30 -4.23 -13.22
CA ASP A 129 13.70 -4.47 -14.53
C ASP A 129 13.51 -5.97 -14.82
N LEU A 130 12.89 -6.29 -15.95
CA LEU A 130 12.53 -7.64 -16.36
C LEU A 130 13.73 -8.59 -16.49
N ASP A 131 14.91 -8.05 -16.80
CA ASP A 131 16.17 -8.80 -16.85
C ASP A 131 16.90 -8.92 -15.49
N GLY A 132 16.40 -8.26 -14.46
CA GLY A 132 16.98 -8.21 -13.11
C GLY A 132 18.01 -7.11 -12.89
N LYS A 133 18.20 -6.19 -13.86
CA LYS A 133 19.05 -5.02 -13.66
C LYS A 133 18.30 -3.88 -12.99
N ALA A 134 19.04 -3.03 -12.28
CA ALA A 134 18.47 -1.81 -11.74
C ALA A 134 17.98 -0.88 -12.87
N TYR A 135 16.88 -0.17 -12.61
CA TYR A 135 16.48 0.97 -13.43
C TYR A 135 17.47 2.12 -13.28
N ASP A 136 17.41 3.11 -14.16
CA ASP A 136 18.20 4.35 -14.03
C ASP A 136 17.95 5.04 -12.69
N ASP A 137 16.69 5.06 -12.24
CA ASP A 137 16.34 5.37 -10.85
C ASP A 137 16.18 4.05 -10.07
N PRO A 138 17.05 3.77 -9.08
CA PRO A 138 17.00 2.51 -8.34
C PRO A 138 15.72 2.32 -7.51
N ALA A 139 14.97 3.40 -7.23
CA ALA A 139 13.71 3.37 -6.49
C ALA A 139 12.48 3.38 -7.42
N GLU A 140 12.63 3.30 -8.74
CA GLU A 140 11.58 3.53 -9.73
C GLU A 140 10.29 2.77 -9.40
N MET A 141 10.36 1.48 -9.06
CA MET A 141 9.17 0.69 -8.74
C MET A 141 8.46 1.18 -7.46
N SER A 142 9.21 1.56 -6.43
CA SER A 142 8.64 2.14 -5.21
C SER A 142 8.05 3.52 -5.44
N LEU A 143 8.69 4.33 -6.29
CA LEU A 143 8.20 5.66 -6.68
C LEU A 143 6.89 5.57 -7.47
N GLN A 144 6.68 4.53 -8.27
CA GLN A 144 5.40 4.31 -8.93
C GLN A 144 4.26 4.06 -7.93
N CYS A 145 4.51 3.28 -6.87
CA CYS A 145 3.54 3.12 -5.79
C CYS A 145 3.27 4.44 -5.06
N MET A 146 4.31 5.21 -4.75
CA MET A 146 4.17 6.53 -4.10
C MET A 146 3.34 7.50 -4.96
N ARG A 147 3.65 7.62 -6.25
CA ARG A 147 2.88 8.45 -7.21
C ARG A 147 1.42 8.02 -7.31
N ALA A 148 1.17 6.70 -7.30
CA ALA A 148 -0.18 6.15 -7.28
C ALA A 148 -0.95 6.55 -6.00
N ALA A 149 -0.32 6.45 -4.83
CA ALA A 149 -0.91 6.85 -3.57
C ALA A 149 -1.22 8.36 -3.53
N GLN A 150 -0.30 9.19 -4.00
CA GLN A 150 -0.49 10.64 -4.16
C GLN A 150 -1.68 10.96 -5.08
N ALA A 151 -1.77 10.28 -6.22
CA ALA A 151 -2.83 10.52 -7.21
C ALA A 151 -4.24 10.21 -6.66
N VAL A 152 -4.37 9.22 -5.77
CA VAL A 152 -5.66 8.86 -5.15
C VAL A 152 -5.89 9.51 -3.79
N GLY A 153 -4.89 10.20 -3.21
CA GLY A 153 -5.00 10.86 -1.92
C GLY A 153 -4.85 9.92 -0.72
N LEU A 154 -4.16 8.77 -0.86
CA LEU A 154 -3.87 7.84 0.23
C LEU A 154 -2.53 8.18 0.88
N GLY A 155 -2.46 8.20 2.23
CA GLY A 155 -1.19 8.29 2.94
C GLY A 155 -0.28 7.10 2.61
N PHE A 156 1.03 7.35 2.45
CA PHE A 156 1.96 6.32 1.97
C PHE A 156 3.23 6.26 2.81
N THR A 157 3.61 5.04 3.18
CA THR A 157 4.92 4.74 3.80
C THR A 157 5.60 3.68 2.97
N ALA A 158 6.71 4.04 2.32
CA ALA A 158 7.53 3.08 1.59
C ALA A 158 8.28 2.16 2.56
N LEU A 159 8.12 0.86 2.37
CA LEU A 159 8.84 -0.19 3.10
C LEU A 159 9.62 -1.06 2.09
N PRO A 160 10.73 -0.54 1.52
CA PRO A 160 11.56 -1.33 0.62
C PRO A 160 12.19 -2.50 1.38
N VAL A 161 12.36 -3.64 0.72
CA VAL A 161 12.81 -4.88 1.33
C VAL A 161 14.17 -5.28 0.78
N LEU A 162 15.11 -5.57 1.67
CA LEU A 162 16.36 -6.22 1.28
C LEU A 162 16.12 -7.72 1.06
N TYR A 163 16.07 -8.12 -0.19
CA TYR A 163 15.95 -9.50 -0.61
C TYR A 163 17.32 -9.99 -1.12
N ARG A 164 18.09 -10.68 -0.29
CA ARG A 164 19.48 -11.02 -0.63
C ARG A 164 19.65 -12.46 -1.15
N PHE A 165 18.87 -13.40 -0.66
CA PHE A 165 18.98 -14.82 -0.95
C PHE A 165 17.65 -15.39 -1.43
N GLY A 166 17.70 -16.50 -2.16
CA GLY A 166 16.51 -17.19 -2.66
C GLY A 166 15.71 -17.93 -1.59
N GLY A 167 16.30 -18.16 -0.41
CA GLY A 167 15.67 -18.86 0.70
C GLY A 167 16.58 -19.01 1.91
N PHE A 168 16.17 -19.83 2.86
CA PHE A 168 16.96 -20.14 4.06
C PHE A 168 18.30 -20.80 3.71
N GLY A 169 19.30 -20.58 4.56
CA GLY A 169 20.64 -21.11 4.38
C GLY A 169 21.42 -20.45 3.24
N SER A 170 21.08 -19.21 2.92
CA SER A 170 21.70 -18.44 1.81
C SER A 170 21.56 -19.15 0.46
N ALA A 171 20.43 -19.78 0.21
CA ALA A 171 20.15 -20.45 -1.06
C ALA A 171 20.22 -19.47 -2.23
N ASP A 172 20.70 -19.95 -3.39
CA ASP A 172 20.74 -19.16 -4.61
C ASP A 172 19.33 -18.72 -5.04
N PRO A 173 19.21 -17.51 -5.58
CA PRO A 173 17.93 -17.02 -6.09
C PRO A 173 17.39 -17.84 -7.24
N LEU A 174 16.10 -18.14 -7.22
CA LEU A 174 15.40 -18.72 -8.35
C LEU A 174 15.27 -17.70 -9.49
N PRO A 175 15.11 -18.14 -10.76
CA PRO A 175 14.94 -17.22 -11.90
C PRO A 175 13.83 -16.18 -11.71
N GLY A 176 12.70 -16.55 -11.08
CA GLY A 176 11.59 -15.63 -10.79
C GLY A 176 11.88 -14.60 -9.68
N GLN A 177 13.01 -14.72 -8.97
CA GLN A 177 13.40 -13.81 -7.88
C GLN A 177 14.41 -12.75 -8.32
N LYS A 178 14.95 -12.83 -9.55
CA LYS A 178 16.02 -11.93 -10.05
C LYS A 178 15.67 -10.44 -9.90
N ARG A 179 14.39 -10.08 -9.98
CA ARG A 179 13.92 -8.71 -9.85
C ARG A 179 13.87 -8.19 -8.41
N PHE A 180 14.11 -9.04 -7.41
CA PHE A 180 14.05 -8.71 -5.99
C PHE A 180 15.43 -8.51 -5.38
N ILE A 181 16.42 -9.22 -5.93
CA ILE A 181 17.74 -9.41 -5.31
C ILE A 181 18.53 -8.12 -5.30
N ASN A 182 18.92 -7.71 -4.10
CA ASN A 182 19.86 -6.61 -3.87
C ASN A 182 20.98 -7.06 -2.94
N ASP A 183 22.15 -6.44 -3.08
CA ASP A 183 23.12 -6.36 -2.01
C ASP A 183 22.82 -5.20 -1.06
N ALA A 184 23.62 -5.03 -0.02
CA ALA A 184 23.42 -3.99 0.96
C ALA A 184 23.53 -2.59 0.36
N ASP A 185 24.48 -2.38 -0.52
CA ASP A 185 24.74 -1.07 -1.14
C ASP A 185 23.61 -0.68 -2.10
N GLY A 186 23.15 -1.61 -2.93
CA GLY A 186 22.01 -1.41 -3.82
C GLY A 186 20.73 -1.09 -3.03
N PHE A 187 20.50 -1.81 -1.93
CA PHE A 187 19.35 -1.54 -1.06
C PHE A 187 19.42 -0.17 -0.38
N ILE A 188 20.61 0.21 0.16
CA ILE A 188 20.81 1.52 0.77
C ILE A 188 20.58 2.64 -0.26
N ASN A 189 21.01 2.44 -1.51
CA ASN A 189 20.78 3.41 -2.58
C ASN A 189 19.26 3.60 -2.87
N ILE A 190 18.46 2.53 -2.87
CA ILE A 190 17.00 2.61 -2.98
C ILE A 190 16.43 3.47 -1.84
N VAL A 191 16.81 3.17 -0.58
CA VAL A 191 16.32 3.90 0.60
C VAL A 191 16.68 5.38 0.53
N GLN A 192 17.94 5.71 0.22
CA GLN A 192 18.40 7.10 0.11
C GLN A 192 17.70 7.86 -1.02
N THR A 193 17.38 7.17 -2.12
CA THR A 193 16.63 7.78 -3.22
C THR A 193 15.19 8.08 -2.80
N LEU A 194 14.53 7.17 -2.09
CA LEU A 194 13.18 7.41 -1.55
C LEU A 194 13.13 8.56 -0.53
N GLN A 195 14.18 8.75 0.27
CA GLN A 195 14.25 9.85 1.25
C GLN A 195 14.39 11.24 0.61
N ARG A 196 14.76 11.31 -0.67
CA ARG A 196 14.92 12.58 -1.41
C ARG A 196 13.65 13.00 -2.16
N ASN A 197 12.67 12.13 -2.26
CA ASN A 197 11.40 12.33 -2.95
C ASN A 197 10.23 12.48 -1.97
#